data_d6f42d651d8948e4f685cd4fff56ff7c
#
_entry.id   d6f42d651d8948e4f685cd4fff56ff7c
#
_cell.length_a   1.000
_cell.length_b   1.000
_cell.length_c   1.000
_cell.angle_alpha   90.00
_cell.angle_beta   90.00
_cell.angle_gamma   90.00
#
_symmetry.space_group_name_H-M   'P 1'
#
loop_
_entity.id
_entity.type
_entity.pdbx_description
1 polymer ?
#
loop_
_entity_poly.entity_id
_entity_poly.type
_entity_poly.pdbx_seq_one_letter_code
_entity_poly.pdbx_strand_id
1 'polypeptide(L)'
;LVAYSTLPHIAGISIADREHFSVHLTPPWREIHVGKPVLGRVSGKWTIQFSSPIVRQDKLVGVIVISVEPDYFASFFRSLGLDVQDSIDVIRSDGTLLVRSTGDGLIYGHIISGTAYLKANSPISGNFRRPSQIDGIERIFGYYKLGQYGLTFVVGSAVGNAFAPFEQIRTATLCAAALESALLVALAFLA
;
A
#
# COMPACT_ATOMS: atom_id res chain seq x y z
N LEU A 1 -7.12 -22.74 21.24
CA LEU A 1 -8.52 -22.31 21.30
C LEU A 1 -8.60 -20.79 21.49
N VAL A 2 -9.62 -20.15 20.95
CA VAL A 2 -9.93 -18.76 21.23
C VAL A 2 -10.55 -18.68 22.63
N ALA A 3 -9.93 -17.93 23.54
CA ALA A 3 -10.41 -17.75 24.90
C ALA A 3 -11.41 -16.59 25.04
N TYR A 4 -11.21 -15.53 24.24
CA TYR A 4 -12.05 -14.33 24.23
C TYR A 4 -12.12 -13.74 22.83
N SER A 5 -13.27 -13.17 22.46
CA SER A 5 -13.45 -12.44 21.21
C SER A 5 -14.51 -11.36 21.39
N THR A 6 -14.38 -10.28 20.63
CA THR A 6 -15.43 -9.26 20.49
C THR A 6 -16.57 -9.71 19.55
N LEU A 7 -16.37 -10.83 18.83
CA LEU A 7 -17.37 -11.43 17.97
C LEU A 7 -18.15 -12.51 18.73
N PRO A 8 -19.44 -12.71 18.44
CA PRO A 8 -20.24 -13.78 19.04
C PRO A 8 -19.84 -15.16 18.48
N HIS A 9 -20.25 -16.23 19.18
CA HIS A 9 -20.17 -17.63 18.71
C HIS A 9 -18.74 -18.16 18.44
N ILE A 10 -17.82 -17.96 19.38
CA ILE A 10 -16.41 -18.41 19.26
C ILE A 10 -16.14 -19.79 19.88
N ALA A 11 -17.11 -20.42 20.51
CA ALA A 11 -16.90 -21.68 21.23
C ALA A 11 -16.30 -22.76 20.32
N GLY A 12 -15.18 -23.36 20.74
CA GLY A 12 -14.54 -24.46 20.03
C GLY A 12 -13.69 -24.06 18.82
N ILE A 13 -13.57 -22.77 18.49
CA ILE A 13 -12.76 -22.33 17.35
C ILE A 13 -11.27 -22.38 17.70
N SER A 14 -10.51 -23.10 16.88
CA SER A 14 -9.05 -23.13 16.96
C SER A 14 -8.43 -22.22 15.90
N ILE A 15 -7.38 -21.50 16.31
CA ILE A 15 -6.52 -20.67 15.45
C ILE A 15 -5.06 -21.14 15.50
N ALA A 16 -4.80 -22.34 16.04
CA ALA A 16 -3.45 -22.84 16.25
C ALA A 16 -2.62 -22.99 14.97
N ASP A 17 -3.28 -23.25 13.85
CA ASP A 17 -2.72 -23.39 12.51
C ASP A 17 -2.59 -22.06 11.76
N ARG A 18 -3.06 -20.95 12.34
CA ARG A 18 -3.02 -19.63 11.69
C ARG A 18 -1.67 -18.94 11.93
N GLU A 19 -1.17 -18.26 10.89
CA GLU A 19 0.11 -17.52 10.92
C GLU A 19 0.22 -16.59 12.14
N HIS A 20 -0.83 -15.80 12.41
CA HIS A 20 -0.89 -14.85 13.50
C HIS A 20 -0.86 -15.47 14.92
N PHE A 21 -0.96 -16.80 15.01
CA PHE A 21 -0.72 -17.54 16.26
C PHE A 21 0.60 -18.31 16.19
N SER A 22 0.82 -19.09 15.12
CA SER A 22 1.96 -20.00 15.01
C SER A 22 3.31 -19.28 15.01
N VAL A 23 3.37 -18.07 14.52
CA VAL A 23 4.61 -17.24 14.52
C VAL A 23 5.12 -16.93 15.93
N HIS A 24 4.26 -16.98 16.94
CA HIS A 24 4.59 -16.72 18.33
C HIS A 24 4.91 -17.98 19.15
N LEU A 25 4.88 -19.16 18.55
CA LEU A 25 5.18 -20.42 19.27
C LEU A 25 6.67 -20.54 19.63
N THR A 26 7.55 -19.89 18.87
CA THR A 26 9.01 -20.01 19.04
C THR A 26 9.64 -18.61 19.24
N PRO A 27 10.49 -18.43 20.28
CA PRO A 27 11.27 -17.19 20.44
C PRO A 27 12.34 -17.04 19.33
N PRO A 28 12.86 -15.82 19.08
CA PRO A 28 12.52 -14.60 19.80
C PRO A 28 11.15 -14.05 19.37
N TRP A 29 10.36 -13.65 20.39
CA TRP A 29 9.04 -13.10 20.13
C TRP A 29 9.11 -11.67 19.60
N ARG A 30 8.45 -11.40 18.49
CA ARG A 30 8.25 -10.03 18.00
C ARG A 30 7.12 -9.39 18.78
N GLU A 31 7.23 -8.10 19.08
CA GLU A 31 6.17 -7.36 19.78
C GLU A 31 4.88 -7.36 18.93
N ILE A 32 4.99 -7.07 17.65
CA ILE A 32 3.86 -7.09 16.72
C ILE A 32 4.24 -7.87 15.46
N HIS A 33 3.40 -8.81 15.10
CA HIS A 33 3.45 -9.49 13.81
C HIS A 33 2.25 -9.07 12.96
N VAL A 34 2.50 -8.74 11.70
CA VAL A 34 1.45 -8.42 10.71
C VAL A 34 1.31 -9.58 9.75
N GLY A 35 0.19 -10.27 9.83
CA GLY A 35 -0.14 -11.43 9.00
C GLY A 35 -0.53 -11.06 7.56
N LYS A 36 -0.61 -12.06 6.68
CA LYS A 36 -1.17 -11.91 5.34
C LYS A 36 -2.69 -11.70 5.42
N PRO A 37 -3.30 -11.09 4.40
CA PRO A 37 -4.76 -11.06 4.31
C PRO A 37 -5.32 -12.50 4.35
N VAL A 38 -6.27 -12.73 5.22
CA VAL A 38 -6.86 -14.06 5.47
C VAL A 38 -8.35 -13.96 5.68
N LEU A 39 -9.09 -14.97 5.21
CA LEU A 39 -10.52 -15.09 5.50
C LEU A 39 -10.70 -15.50 6.97
N GLY A 40 -11.34 -14.65 7.76
CA GLY A 40 -11.62 -14.88 9.18
C GLY A 40 -12.56 -16.06 9.38
N ARG A 41 -12.18 -17.03 10.25
CA ARG A 41 -13.03 -18.19 10.56
C ARG A 41 -14.32 -17.83 11.27
N VAL A 42 -14.29 -16.73 12.03
CA VAL A 42 -15.44 -16.26 12.81
C VAL A 42 -16.27 -15.26 12.04
N SER A 43 -15.58 -14.27 11.43
CA SER A 43 -16.24 -13.16 10.75
C SER A 43 -16.72 -13.49 9.34
N GLY A 44 -16.11 -14.48 8.68
CA GLY A 44 -16.31 -14.73 7.25
C GLY A 44 -15.80 -13.62 6.33
N LYS A 45 -15.06 -12.65 6.87
CA LYS A 45 -14.54 -11.50 6.14
C LYS A 45 -13.04 -11.60 5.93
N TRP A 46 -12.54 -11.01 4.86
CA TRP A 46 -11.11 -10.83 4.65
C TRP A 46 -10.56 -9.79 5.65
N THR A 47 -9.50 -10.16 6.34
CA THR A 47 -8.88 -9.32 7.37
C THR A 47 -7.37 -9.47 7.36
N ILE A 48 -6.68 -8.39 7.73
CA ILE A 48 -5.26 -8.38 8.04
C ILE A 48 -5.14 -8.53 9.56
N GLN A 49 -4.35 -9.51 10.00
CA GLN A 49 -4.19 -9.84 11.41
C GLN A 49 -2.94 -9.15 11.97
N PHE A 50 -3.13 -8.36 13.01
CA PHE A 50 -2.06 -7.83 13.85
C PHE A 50 -2.04 -8.66 15.13
N SER A 51 -0.92 -9.30 15.43
CA SER A 51 -0.82 -10.17 16.59
C SER A 51 0.38 -9.86 17.46
N SER A 52 0.23 -10.03 18.76
CA SER A 52 1.27 -9.83 19.75
C SER A 52 1.23 -10.95 20.79
N PRO A 53 2.39 -11.50 21.22
CA PRO A 53 2.45 -12.55 22.21
C PRO A 53 2.19 -12.00 23.60
N ILE A 54 1.50 -12.76 24.44
CA ILE A 54 1.42 -12.55 25.88
C ILE A 54 2.43 -13.48 26.52
N VAL A 55 3.51 -12.91 27.06
CA VAL A 55 4.60 -13.66 27.70
C VAL A 55 4.59 -13.41 29.19
N ARG A 56 4.66 -14.46 29.99
CA ARG A 56 4.84 -14.39 31.45
C ARG A 56 5.93 -15.39 31.87
N GLN A 57 6.89 -14.93 32.66
CA GLN A 57 8.00 -15.76 33.15
C GLN A 57 8.67 -16.55 31.97
N ASP A 58 9.00 -15.85 30.89
CA ASP A 58 9.61 -16.39 29.67
C ASP A 58 8.84 -17.55 29.02
N LYS A 59 7.51 -17.58 29.21
CA LYS A 59 6.61 -18.54 28.57
C LYS A 59 5.49 -17.83 27.84
N LEU A 60 5.21 -18.29 26.62
CA LEU A 60 4.03 -17.87 25.88
C LEU A 60 2.78 -18.40 26.60
N VAL A 61 1.93 -17.50 27.07
CA VAL A 61 0.65 -17.83 27.73
C VAL A 61 -0.56 -17.54 26.85
N GLY A 62 -0.37 -16.75 25.79
CA GLY A 62 -1.44 -16.42 24.85
C GLY A 62 -0.97 -15.48 23.76
N VAL A 63 -1.88 -15.15 22.82
CA VAL A 63 -1.66 -14.19 21.75
C VAL A 63 -2.86 -13.25 21.67
N ILE A 64 -2.60 -11.97 21.64
CA ILE A 64 -3.62 -10.95 21.32
C ILE A 64 -3.64 -10.80 19.80
N VAL A 65 -4.84 -10.77 19.21
CA VAL A 65 -5.04 -10.59 17.76
C VAL A 65 -6.03 -9.47 17.51
N ILE A 66 -5.65 -8.51 16.69
CA ILE A 66 -6.53 -7.47 16.15
C ILE A 66 -6.72 -7.76 14.66
N SER A 67 -7.99 -7.92 14.25
CA SER A 67 -8.38 -8.14 12.86
C SER A 67 -8.85 -6.84 12.24
N VAL A 68 -8.20 -6.39 11.17
CA VAL A 68 -8.54 -5.16 10.46
C VAL A 68 -8.99 -5.51 9.04
N GLU A 69 -10.16 -5.06 8.65
CA GLU A 69 -10.64 -5.21 7.27
C GLU A 69 -9.81 -4.31 6.33
N PRO A 70 -9.40 -4.78 5.13
CA PRO A 70 -8.67 -3.96 4.17
C PRO A 70 -9.39 -2.65 3.82
N ASP A 71 -10.73 -2.64 3.82
CA ASP A 71 -11.55 -1.45 3.57
C ASP A 71 -11.31 -0.30 4.55
N TYR A 72 -10.87 -0.60 5.78
CA TYR A 72 -10.50 0.43 6.75
C TYR A 72 -9.34 1.28 6.23
N PHE A 73 -8.30 0.62 5.71
CA PHE A 73 -7.16 1.32 5.10
C PHE A 73 -7.57 2.09 3.84
N ALA A 74 -8.39 1.46 2.97
CA ALA A 74 -8.87 2.10 1.75
C ALA A 74 -9.67 3.38 2.06
N SER A 75 -10.49 3.36 3.09
CA SER A 75 -11.27 4.54 3.52
C SER A 75 -10.37 5.68 3.99
N PHE A 76 -9.33 5.34 4.76
CA PHE A 76 -8.32 6.32 5.17
C PHE A 76 -7.57 6.88 3.95
N PHE A 77 -7.12 6.04 3.04
CA PHE A 77 -6.35 6.46 1.86
C PHE A 77 -7.17 7.38 0.94
N ARG A 78 -8.47 7.09 0.75
CA ARG A 78 -9.38 7.99 0.00
C ARG A 78 -9.49 9.38 0.62
N SER A 79 -9.38 9.50 1.94
CA SER A 79 -9.42 10.80 2.63
C SER A 79 -8.19 11.68 2.35
N LEU A 80 -7.12 11.12 1.78
CA LEU A 80 -5.91 11.86 1.43
C LEU A 80 -6.03 12.65 0.12
N GLY A 81 -7.15 12.52 -0.60
CA GLY A 81 -7.43 13.31 -1.80
C GLY A 81 -6.52 12.99 -2.99
N LEU A 82 -6.05 11.75 -3.10
CA LEU A 82 -5.25 11.30 -4.24
C LEU A 82 -6.11 11.20 -5.50
N ASP A 83 -5.47 11.37 -6.65
CA ASP A 83 -6.12 11.23 -7.95
C ASP A 83 -6.53 9.78 -8.23
N VAL A 84 -7.49 9.58 -9.13
CA VAL A 84 -8.04 8.25 -9.47
C VAL A 84 -6.96 7.27 -9.90
N GLN A 85 -5.94 7.73 -10.64
CA GLN A 85 -4.85 6.89 -11.12
C GLN A 85 -3.69 6.75 -10.13
N ASP A 86 -3.69 7.48 -9.03
CA ASP A 86 -2.68 7.34 -7.99
C ASP A 86 -2.92 6.04 -7.19
N SER A 87 -1.91 5.60 -6.46
CA SER A 87 -2.02 4.40 -5.62
C SER A 87 -1.33 4.57 -4.28
N ILE A 88 -1.90 3.95 -3.25
CA ILE A 88 -1.21 3.70 -1.99
C ILE A 88 -1.20 2.19 -1.75
N ASP A 89 -0.02 1.67 -1.51
CA ASP A 89 0.22 0.26 -1.28
C ASP A 89 0.85 0.05 0.09
N VAL A 90 0.41 -0.97 0.82
CA VAL A 90 1.09 -1.48 2.02
C VAL A 90 1.55 -2.89 1.71
N ILE A 91 2.86 -3.10 1.76
CA ILE A 91 3.51 -4.34 1.32
C ILE A 91 4.34 -4.90 2.47
N ARG A 92 4.24 -6.20 2.73
CA ARG A 92 5.10 -6.92 3.67
C ARG A 92 6.50 -7.13 3.10
N SER A 93 7.45 -7.39 3.98
CA SER A 93 8.85 -7.70 3.60
C SER A 93 8.98 -8.94 2.70
N ASP A 94 8.01 -9.87 2.73
CA ASP A 94 7.95 -11.03 1.85
C ASP A 94 7.30 -10.73 0.48
N GLY A 95 6.96 -9.48 0.20
CA GLY A 95 6.32 -9.05 -1.04
C GLY A 95 4.80 -9.17 -1.04
N THR A 96 4.17 -9.69 0.01
CA THR A 96 2.71 -9.76 0.07
C THR A 96 2.10 -8.36 0.15
N LEU A 97 1.25 -8.03 -0.81
CA LEU A 97 0.44 -6.82 -0.82
C LEU A 97 -0.68 -6.98 0.21
N LEU A 98 -0.60 -6.24 1.31
CA LEU A 98 -1.63 -6.23 2.33
C LEU A 98 -2.86 -5.47 1.88
N VAL A 99 -2.64 -4.31 1.27
CA VAL A 99 -3.68 -3.46 0.74
C VAL A 99 -3.09 -2.54 -0.33
N ARG A 100 -3.82 -2.36 -1.41
CA ARG A 100 -3.63 -1.33 -2.42
C ARG A 100 -4.95 -0.60 -2.62
N SER A 101 -4.93 0.69 -2.49
CA SER A 101 -6.04 1.56 -2.81
C SER A 101 -5.70 2.42 -4.03
N THR A 102 -6.60 2.42 -5.00
CA THR A 102 -6.63 3.33 -6.13
C THR A 102 -8.01 3.97 -6.20
N GLY A 103 -8.23 4.94 -7.07
CA GLY A 103 -9.58 5.47 -7.32
C GLY A 103 -10.58 4.41 -7.77
N ASP A 104 -10.11 3.38 -8.47
CA ASP A 104 -10.95 2.32 -9.05
C ASP A 104 -11.25 1.16 -8.08
N GLY A 105 -10.60 1.11 -6.91
CA GLY A 105 -10.90 0.04 -5.95
C GLY A 105 -9.79 -0.38 -5.00
N LEU A 106 -10.01 -1.55 -4.43
CA LEU A 106 -9.18 -2.16 -3.40
C LEU A 106 -8.66 -3.52 -3.88
N ILE A 107 -7.34 -3.72 -3.77
CA ILE A 107 -6.67 -4.99 -4.08
C ILE A 107 -5.83 -5.42 -2.90
N TYR A 108 -5.80 -6.72 -2.59
CA TYR A 108 -4.98 -7.30 -1.52
C TYR A 108 -4.63 -8.77 -1.85
N GLY A 109 -3.63 -9.30 -1.14
CA GLY A 109 -3.21 -10.71 -1.25
C GLY A 109 -2.30 -11.02 -2.46
N HIS A 110 -2.04 -10.07 -3.36
CA HIS A 110 -1.11 -10.25 -4.46
C HIS A 110 0.35 -10.29 -3.97
N ILE A 111 1.22 -10.92 -4.75
CA ILE A 111 2.66 -10.92 -4.47
C ILE A 111 3.36 -9.95 -5.42
N ILE A 112 4.02 -8.97 -4.83
CA ILE A 112 4.90 -8.03 -5.52
C ILE A 112 6.31 -8.60 -5.48
N SER A 113 6.90 -8.84 -6.62
CA SER A 113 8.24 -9.46 -6.72
C SER A 113 9.21 -8.61 -7.55
N GLY A 114 10.51 -8.91 -7.44
CA GLY A 114 11.54 -8.29 -8.27
C GLY A 114 11.79 -6.82 -8.00
N THR A 115 11.33 -6.28 -6.86
CA THR A 115 11.48 -4.87 -6.53
C THR A 115 12.70 -4.62 -5.66
N ALA A 116 13.51 -3.62 -6.05
CA ALA A 116 14.74 -3.30 -5.35
C ALA A 116 14.50 -2.87 -3.90
N TYR A 117 13.38 -2.18 -3.61
CA TYR A 117 13.06 -1.68 -2.28
C TYR A 117 12.68 -2.78 -1.28
N LEU A 118 12.29 -3.98 -1.73
CA LEU A 118 12.02 -5.12 -0.83
C LEU A 118 13.28 -5.87 -0.40
N LYS A 119 14.44 -5.58 -1.01
CA LYS A 119 15.70 -6.20 -0.57
C LYS A 119 16.10 -5.71 0.82
N ALA A 120 16.71 -6.59 1.62
CA ALA A 120 17.12 -6.29 2.99
C ALA A 120 18.04 -5.06 3.07
N ASN A 121 19.00 -4.94 2.12
CA ASN A 121 20.01 -3.88 2.09
C ASN A 121 19.57 -2.61 1.33
N SER A 122 18.32 -2.50 0.89
CA SER A 122 17.86 -1.28 0.24
C SER A 122 17.61 -0.16 1.27
N PRO A 123 17.72 1.12 0.85
CA PRO A 123 17.47 2.26 1.72
C PRO A 123 16.11 2.19 2.40
N ILE A 124 15.98 2.87 3.54
CA ILE A 124 14.72 2.96 4.30
C ILE A 124 13.63 3.68 3.51
N SER A 125 14.01 4.61 2.65
CA SER A 125 13.12 5.36 1.77
C SER A 125 13.78 5.62 0.42
N GLY A 126 12.98 5.92 -0.58
CA GLY A 126 13.46 6.26 -1.90
C GLY A 126 12.32 6.47 -2.88
N ASN A 127 12.69 6.74 -4.12
CA ASN A 127 11.75 6.88 -5.21
C ASN A 127 12.22 6.11 -6.46
N PHE A 128 11.30 5.80 -7.34
CA PHE A 128 11.57 5.19 -8.63
C PHE A 128 10.40 5.45 -9.58
N ARG A 129 10.65 5.35 -10.89
CA ARG A 129 9.62 5.45 -11.93
C ARG A 129 9.55 4.14 -12.70
N ARG A 130 8.34 3.58 -12.84
CA ARG A 130 8.09 2.40 -13.66
C ARG A 130 6.59 2.18 -13.89
N PRO A 131 6.19 1.34 -14.85
CA PRO A 131 4.85 0.79 -14.90
C PRO A 131 4.56 -0.07 -13.65
N SER A 132 3.37 0.04 -13.12
CA SER A 132 2.90 -0.78 -12.02
C SER A 132 2.73 -2.25 -12.43
N GLN A 133 3.15 -3.18 -11.59
CA GLN A 133 3.00 -4.63 -11.83
C GLN A 133 1.55 -5.10 -11.76
N ILE A 134 0.64 -4.27 -11.22
CA ILE A 134 -0.76 -4.66 -10.99
C ILE A 134 -1.66 -4.16 -12.13
N ASP A 135 -1.52 -2.89 -12.51
CA ASP A 135 -2.43 -2.23 -13.46
C ASP A 135 -1.73 -1.65 -14.71
N GLY A 136 -0.39 -1.78 -14.80
CA GLY A 136 0.41 -1.29 -15.92
C GLY A 136 0.56 0.22 -16.01
N ILE A 137 -0.12 1.01 -15.16
CA ILE A 137 -0.04 2.47 -15.20
C ILE A 137 1.36 2.92 -14.79
N GLU A 138 1.97 3.79 -15.59
CA GLU A 138 3.27 4.36 -15.28
C GLU A 138 3.15 5.41 -14.17
N ARG A 139 3.89 5.19 -13.08
CA ARG A 139 3.88 6.06 -11.90
C ARG A 139 5.28 6.40 -11.44
N ILE A 140 5.38 7.55 -10.80
CA ILE A 140 6.49 7.89 -9.91
C ILE A 140 6.08 7.39 -8.53
N PHE A 141 6.87 6.45 -8.01
CA PHE A 141 6.64 5.84 -6.71
C PHE A 141 7.61 6.41 -5.68
N GLY A 142 7.08 6.76 -4.51
CA GLY A 142 7.84 6.95 -3.30
C GLY A 142 7.59 5.82 -2.33
N TYR A 143 8.62 5.35 -1.62
CA TYR A 143 8.44 4.30 -0.60
C TYR A 143 9.11 4.66 0.71
N TYR A 144 8.56 4.10 1.80
CA TYR A 144 9.12 4.18 3.14
C TYR A 144 8.92 2.85 3.88
N LYS A 145 10.00 2.34 4.49
CA LYS A 145 10.01 1.09 5.24
C LYS A 145 9.77 1.30 6.71
N LEU A 146 8.82 0.58 7.27
CA LEU A 146 8.62 0.41 8.70
C LEU A 146 9.22 -0.93 9.13
N GLY A 147 10.55 -0.97 9.22
CA GLY A 147 11.32 -2.21 9.41
C GLY A 147 10.92 -3.01 10.65
N GLN A 148 10.57 -2.33 11.76
CA GLN A 148 10.11 -2.97 12.99
C GLN A 148 8.84 -3.82 12.80
N TYR A 149 7.98 -3.46 11.84
CA TYR A 149 6.75 -4.21 11.51
C TYR A 149 6.88 -5.08 10.26
N GLY A 150 8.03 -5.00 9.56
CA GLY A 150 8.23 -5.68 8.28
C GLY A 150 7.31 -5.17 7.18
N LEU A 151 6.97 -3.88 7.20
CA LEU A 151 6.08 -3.22 6.25
C LEU A 151 6.82 -2.20 5.40
N THR A 152 6.36 -2.02 4.17
CA THR A 152 6.76 -0.94 3.28
C THR A 152 5.50 -0.25 2.76
N PHE A 153 5.43 1.05 2.96
CA PHE A 153 4.41 1.90 2.35
C PHE A 153 4.95 2.41 1.01
N VAL A 154 4.13 2.35 -0.02
CA VAL A 154 4.48 2.83 -1.36
C VAL A 154 3.35 3.71 -1.85
N VAL A 155 3.67 4.93 -2.25
CA VAL A 155 2.72 5.87 -2.86
C VAL A 155 3.14 6.08 -4.30
N GLY A 156 2.23 5.90 -5.23
CA GLY A 156 2.46 6.08 -6.66
C GLY A 156 1.60 7.20 -7.23
N SER A 157 2.21 8.22 -7.82
CA SER A 157 1.49 9.24 -8.58
C SER A 157 1.63 8.98 -10.07
N ALA A 158 0.49 8.95 -10.77
CA ALA A 158 0.46 8.69 -12.21
C ALA A 158 1.20 9.80 -12.96
N VAL A 159 2.11 9.39 -13.85
CA VAL A 159 2.95 10.33 -14.63
C VAL A 159 2.09 11.30 -15.43
N GLY A 160 0.98 10.82 -16.03
CA GLY A 160 0.06 11.67 -16.79
C GLY A 160 -0.53 12.80 -15.94
N ASN A 161 -0.93 12.49 -14.70
CA ASN A 161 -1.54 13.49 -13.80
C ASN A 161 -0.48 14.43 -13.22
N ALA A 162 0.69 13.91 -12.87
CA ALA A 162 1.79 14.72 -12.31
C ALA A 162 2.27 15.81 -13.28
N PHE A 163 2.21 15.56 -14.58
CA PHE A 163 2.64 16.49 -15.61
C PHE A 163 1.51 17.26 -16.33
N ALA A 164 0.25 16.92 -16.06
CA ALA A 164 -0.89 17.58 -16.70
C ALA A 164 -0.88 19.12 -16.63
N PRO A 165 -0.58 19.76 -15.48
CA PRO A 165 -0.49 21.22 -15.41
C PRO A 165 0.62 21.79 -16.30
N PHE A 166 1.76 21.09 -16.37
CA PHE A 166 2.89 21.52 -17.20
C PHE A 166 2.56 21.43 -18.70
N GLU A 167 1.89 20.36 -19.12
CA GLU A 167 1.46 20.16 -20.52
C GLU A 167 0.48 21.26 -20.96
N GLN A 168 -0.45 21.67 -20.09
CA GLN A 168 -1.37 22.76 -20.37
C GLN A 168 -0.64 24.09 -20.56
N ILE A 169 0.29 24.42 -19.65
CA ILE A 169 1.10 25.65 -19.76
C ILE A 169 1.96 25.63 -21.01
N ARG A 170 2.62 24.49 -21.30
CA ARG A 170 3.45 24.32 -22.48
C ARG A 170 2.64 24.55 -23.77
N THR A 171 1.48 23.94 -23.88
CA THR A 171 0.62 24.09 -25.05
C THR A 171 0.14 25.53 -25.22
N ALA A 172 -0.32 26.16 -24.15
CA ALA A 172 -0.75 27.57 -24.18
C ALA A 172 0.39 28.50 -24.62
N THR A 173 1.59 28.31 -24.07
CA THR A 173 2.78 29.12 -24.42
C THR A 173 3.18 28.93 -25.89
N LEU A 174 3.18 27.69 -26.39
CA LEU A 174 3.49 27.43 -27.81
C LEU A 174 2.45 28.04 -28.74
N CYS A 175 1.17 27.96 -28.42
CA CYS A 175 0.11 28.60 -29.20
C CYS A 175 0.26 30.13 -29.20
N ALA A 176 0.54 30.75 -28.07
CA ALA A 176 0.76 32.18 -27.99
C ALA A 176 1.97 32.63 -28.83
N ALA A 177 3.10 31.93 -28.70
CA ALA A 177 4.30 32.23 -29.49
C ALA A 177 4.06 32.04 -31.00
N ALA A 178 3.30 31.05 -31.41
CA ALA A 178 2.93 30.83 -32.83
C ALA A 178 2.04 31.97 -33.34
N LEU A 179 1.06 32.43 -32.58
CA LEU A 179 0.21 33.56 -32.92
C LEU A 179 0.99 34.87 -33.05
N GLU A 180 1.86 35.16 -32.10
CA GLU A 180 2.73 36.31 -32.14
C GLU A 180 3.66 36.29 -33.38
N SER A 181 4.27 35.14 -33.66
CA SER A 181 5.12 34.98 -34.83
C SER A 181 4.36 35.19 -36.12
N ALA A 182 3.14 34.60 -36.22
CA ALA A 182 2.28 34.79 -37.40
C ALA A 182 1.86 36.26 -37.60
N LEU A 183 1.54 36.98 -36.51
CA LEU A 183 1.21 38.39 -36.52
C LEU A 183 2.39 39.23 -37.01
N LEU A 184 3.59 38.99 -36.53
CA LEU A 184 4.80 39.69 -36.94
C LEU A 184 5.08 39.48 -38.44
N VAL A 185 4.96 38.24 -38.91
CA VAL A 185 5.11 37.96 -40.36
C VAL A 185 4.06 38.69 -41.19
N ALA A 186 2.78 38.64 -40.77
CA ALA A 186 1.71 39.35 -41.48
C ALA A 186 1.96 40.86 -41.55
N LEU A 187 2.40 41.47 -40.44
CA LEU A 187 2.75 42.90 -40.41
C LEU A 187 3.92 43.24 -41.36
N ALA A 188 4.92 42.34 -41.42
CA ALA A 188 6.07 42.53 -42.31
C ALA A 188 5.70 42.46 -43.80
N PHE A 189 4.63 41.75 -44.20
CA PHE A 189 4.12 41.71 -45.56
C PHE A 189 3.18 42.85 -45.90
N LEU A 190 2.64 43.56 -44.93
CA LEU A 190 1.74 44.71 -45.09
C LEU A 190 2.48 46.05 -45.12
N ALA A 191 3.73 46.09 -44.69
CA ALA A 191 4.61 47.24 -44.68
C ALA A 191 5.44 47.35 -45.98
#